data_7d32ed0f257d4c4800223d953d623ac9
#
_entry.id   7d32ed0f257d4c4800223d953d623ac9
#
_cell.length_a   1.000
_cell.length_b   1.000
_cell.length_c   1.000
_cell.angle_alpha   90.00
_cell.angle_beta   90.00
_cell.angle_gamma   90.00
#
_symmetry.space_group_name_H-M   'P 1'
#
loop_
_entity.id
_entity.type
_entity.pdbx_description
1 polymer ?
#
loop_
_entity_poly.entity_id
_entity_poly.type
_entity_poly.pdbx_seq_one_letter_code
_entity_poly.pdbx_strand_id
1 'polypeptide(L)'
;KKMGIFKKRDPKGHFVAYKAFREDPEKNPLKTPSGKIEIYSEALAKIAQTWELEEGDVIHPLPIYHAGFNGVDDPKRKDYPFQMIGFHYKARTHSSYGNVDILQAANRQEIWINPIDAQAKNIQDGSMIRVFNENGEVRIADKVTPRIMPGVLAMPQGAWHKANMNGDQIDHGGCINTLTTHRPSPLAKGNPQHSNLVQVERL
;
A
#
# COMPACT_ATOMS: atom_id res chain seq x y z
N LYS A 1 -9.50 -24.59 -28.65
CA LYS A 1 -10.69 -24.74 -27.78
C LYS A 1 -10.57 -25.93 -26.82
N LYS A 2 -9.95 -27.09 -27.22
CA LYS A 2 -9.87 -28.29 -26.34
C LYS A 2 -9.11 -28.09 -25.02
N MET A 3 -8.22 -27.11 -24.91
CA MET A 3 -7.43 -26.84 -23.69
C MET A 3 -7.92 -25.63 -22.89
N GLY A 4 -8.99 -24.95 -23.29
CA GLY A 4 -9.51 -23.77 -22.59
C GLY A 4 -8.56 -22.55 -22.55
N ILE A 5 -7.35 -22.67 -23.08
CA ILE A 5 -6.31 -21.66 -23.05
C ILE A 5 -5.83 -21.38 -24.47
N PHE A 6 -5.90 -20.12 -24.89
CA PHE A 6 -5.28 -19.65 -26.12
C PHE A 6 -3.96 -18.96 -25.83
N LYS A 7 -2.87 -19.49 -26.39
CA LYS A 7 -1.54 -18.86 -26.34
C LYS A 7 -1.14 -18.38 -27.72
N LYS A 8 -1.13 -17.07 -27.95
CA LYS A 8 -0.51 -16.48 -29.13
C LYS A 8 1.00 -16.45 -28.92
N ARG A 9 1.74 -17.22 -29.69
CA ARG A 9 3.21 -17.17 -29.68
C ARG A 9 3.66 -16.02 -30.57
N ASP A 10 4.59 -15.21 -30.07
CA ASP A 10 5.28 -14.22 -30.89
C ASP A 10 6.32 -14.98 -31.75
N PRO A 11 6.24 -14.92 -33.10
CA PRO A 11 7.22 -15.57 -33.97
C PRO A 11 8.62 -15.00 -33.81
N LYS A 12 8.76 -13.79 -33.26
CA LYS A 12 10.05 -13.15 -32.95
C LYS A 12 10.66 -13.58 -31.61
N GLY A 13 10.00 -14.50 -30.89
CA GLY A 13 10.43 -14.98 -29.58
C GLY A 13 9.98 -14.08 -28.42
N HIS A 14 10.69 -14.10 -27.31
CA HIS A 14 10.36 -13.29 -26.15
C HIS A 14 10.71 -11.82 -26.38
N PHE A 15 9.77 -10.93 -26.02
CA PHE A 15 10.07 -9.50 -25.97
C PHE A 15 11.11 -9.20 -24.88
N VAL A 16 12.16 -8.50 -25.26
CA VAL A 16 13.20 -8.01 -24.35
C VAL A 16 13.15 -6.49 -24.38
N ALA A 17 12.80 -5.88 -23.24
CA ALA A 17 12.74 -4.43 -23.13
C ALA A 17 14.14 -3.81 -23.35
N TYR A 18 14.17 -2.69 -24.06
CA TYR A 18 15.42 -1.96 -24.37
C TYR A 18 16.51 -2.81 -25.03
N LYS A 19 16.15 -3.85 -25.79
CA LYS A 19 17.12 -4.76 -26.42
C LYS A 19 18.15 -4.02 -27.26
N ALA A 20 17.72 -3.13 -28.14
CA ALA A 20 18.61 -2.37 -29.02
C ALA A 20 19.60 -1.49 -28.22
N PHE A 21 19.15 -0.80 -27.17
CA PHE A 21 20.01 -0.03 -26.27
C PHE A 21 21.03 -0.93 -25.55
N ARG A 22 20.61 -2.13 -25.11
CA ARG A 22 21.48 -3.06 -24.40
C ARG A 22 22.57 -3.66 -25.28
N GLU A 23 22.27 -3.86 -26.57
CA GLU A 23 23.21 -4.42 -27.56
C GLU A 23 24.16 -3.36 -28.12
N ASP A 24 23.67 -2.14 -28.35
CA ASP A 24 24.47 -1.03 -28.87
C ASP A 24 23.90 0.31 -28.37
N PRO A 25 24.30 0.77 -27.16
CA PRO A 25 23.76 1.99 -26.56
C PRO A 25 24.15 3.27 -27.31
N GLU A 26 25.24 3.25 -28.07
CA GLU A 26 25.69 4.43 -28.84
C GLU A 26 24.78 4.68 -30.06
N LYS A 27 24.41 3.59 -30.75
CA LYS A 27 23.49 3.69 -31.90
C LYS A 27 22.01 3.80 -31.49
N ASN A 28 21.67 3.32 -30.31
CA ASN A 28 20.30 3.26 -29.81
C ASN A 28 20.18 3.90 -28.42
N PRO A 29 20.49 5.20 -28.27
CA PRO A 29 20.46 5.87 -26.97
C PRO A 29 19.05 5.86 -26.39
N LEU A 30 18.93 5.95 -25.06
CA LEU A 30 17.67 6.15 -24.38
C LEU A 30 17.12 7.56 -24.63
N LYS A 31 15.81 7.72 -24.46
CA LYS A 31 15.14 9.03 -24.53
C LYS A 31 15.30 9.84 -23.25
N THR A 32 16.51 9.88 -22.72
CA THR A 32 16.91 10.69 -21.55
C THR A 32 17.83 11.83 -22.01
N PRO A 33 18.01 12.90 -21.27
CA PRO A 33 18.92 14.00 -21.62
C PRO A 33 20.34 13.52 -21.96
N SER A 34 20.86 12.54 -21.22
CA SER A 34 22.19 11.94 -21.44
C SER A 34 22.23 10.82 -22.50
N GLY A 35 21.07 10.34 -22.97
CA GLY A 35 20.97 9.14 -23.79
C GLY A 35 21.24 7.84 -23.03
N LYS A 36 21.51 7.90 -21.74
CA LYS A 36 21.88 6.80 -20.85
C LYS A 36 20.87 6.61 -19.73
N ILE A 37 21.06 5.60 -18.90
CA ILE A 37 20.35 5.45 -17.63
C ILE A 37 20.80 6.57 -16.68
N GLU A 38 19.88 7.38 -16.20
CA GLU A 38 20.17 8.48 -15.28
C GLU A 38 19.74 8.11 -13.86
N ILE A 39 20.70 8.05 -12.94
CA ILE A 39 20.43 7.87 -11.51
C ILE A 39 20.10 9.22 -10.86
N TYR A 40 20.80 10.27 -11.24
CA TYR A 40 20.47 11.65 -10.86
C TYR A 40 19.46 12.23 -11.85
N SER A 41 18.35 12.77 -11.34
CA SER A 41 17.30 13.40 -12.15
C SER A 41 17.35 14.93 -12.03
N GLU A 42 17.78 15.61 -13.08
CA GLU A 42 17.75 17.08 -13.14
C GLU A 42 16.33 17.64 -13.04
N ALA A 43 15.35 16.92 -13.58
CA ALA A 43 13.95 17.29 -13.49
C ALA A 43 13.46 17.30 -12.02
N LEU A 44 13.81 16.26 -11.24
CA LEU A 44 13.48 16.24 -9.82
C LEU A 44 14.25 17.29 -9.02
N ALA A 45 15.52 17.55 -9.36
CA ALA A 45 16.28 18.62 -8.73
C ALA A 45 15.62 19.98 -8.94
N LYS A 46 15.13 20.27 -10.15
CA LYS A 46 14.38 21.49 -10.44
C LYS A 46 13.06 21.56 -9.67
N ILE A 47 12.29 20.46 -9.63
CA ILE A 47 11.03 20.38 -8.88
C ILE A 47 11.29 20.65 -7.39
N ALA A 48 12.32 20.04 -6.81
CA ALA A 48 12.68 20.24 -5.41
C ALA A 48 13.00 21.72 -5.05
N GLN A 49 13.46 22.51 -6.02
CA GLN A 49 13.77 23.92 -5.83
C GLN A 49 12.59 24.86 -6.12
N THR A 50 11.62 24.42 -6.92
CA THR A 50 10.57 25.29 -7.46
C THR A 50 9.18 25.01 -6.91
N TRP A 51 8.94 23.82 -6.37
CA TRP A 51 7.65 23.46 -5.79
C TRP A 51 7.59 23.89 -4.33
N GLU A 52 6.44 24.39 -3.93
CA GLU A 52 6.09 24.57 -2.53
C GLU A 52 5.72 23.22 -1.95
N LEU A 53 6.50 22.77 -0.97
CA LEU A 53 6.32 21.50 -0.27
C LEU A 53 5.78 21.74 1.13
N GLU A 54 5.00 20.80 1.66
CA GLU A 54 4.58 20.82 3.04
C GLU A 54 5.77 20.51 3.97
N GLU A 55 5.68 20.96 5.21
CA GLU A 55 6.71 20.70 6.22
C GLU A 55 7.03 19.21 6.34
N GLY A 56 8.30 18.87 6.27
CA GLY A 56 8.80 17.49 6.32
C GLY A 56 8.72 16.72 5.00
N ASP A 57 8.14 17.30 3.94
CA ASP A 57 8.17 16.68 2.62
C ASP A 57 9.52 16.88 1.93
N VAL A 58 9.99 15.85 1.25
CA VAL A 58 11.25 15.87 0.51
C VAL A 58 11.04 15.31 -0.89
N ILE A 59 11.54 16.02 -1.90
CA ILE A 59 11.74 15.52 -3.26
C ILE A 59 13.24 15.55 -3.52
N HIS A 60 13.82 14.38 -3.78
CA HIS A 60 15.27 14.24 -3.95
C HIS A 60 15.61 13.82 -5.39
N PRO A 61 16.68 14.38 -6.00
CA PRO A 61 17.09 14.02 -7.37
C PRO A 61 17.69 12.62 -7.49
N LEU A 62 18.16 12.04 -6.39
CA LEU A 62 18.66 10.67 -6.33
C LEU A 62 17.61 9.74 -5.69
N PRO A 63 17.56 8.45 -6.04
CA PRO A 63 16.68 7.46 -5.44
C PRO A 63 17.19 7.02 -4.06
N ILE A 64 17.11 7.90 -3.08
CA ILE A 64 17.46 7.64 -1.68
C ILE A 64 16.22 7.32 -0.88
N TYR A 65 16.39 6.53 0.19
CA TYR A 65 15.34 6.31 1.17
C TYR A 65 15.09 7.58 1.99
N HIS A 66 13.83 7.90 2.16
CA HIS A 66 13.36 8.94 3.08
C HIS A 66 12.15 8.41 3.84
N ALA A 67 12.19 8.46 5.18
CA ALA A 67 11.15 7.89 6.02
C ALA A 67 9.76 8.52 5.79
N GLY A 68 9.72 9.78 5.43
CA GLY A 68 8.47 10.53 5.24
C GLY A 68 7.65 10.63 6.54
N PHE A 69 6.42 11.09 6.42
CA PHE A 69 5.44 11.08 7.51
C PHE A 69 4.87 9.67 7.73
N ASN A 70 4.43 9.38 8.96
CA ASN A 70 3.96 8.05 9.39
C ASN A 70 4.96 6.91 9.07
N GLY A 71 6.24 7.22 9.03
CA GLY A 71 7.32 6.27 8.80
C GLY A 71 7.87 5.66 10.09
N VAL A 72 8.99 4.93 9.96
CA VAL A 72 9.61 4.20 11.09
C VAL A 72 10.14 5.13 12.19
N ASP A 73 10.49 6.35 11.85
CA ASP A 73 11.06 7.34 12.78
C ASP A 73 10.01 8.36 13.28
N ASP A 74 8.73 8.19 12.91
CA ASP A 74 7.68 9.10 13.32
C ASP A 74 7.42 8.99 14.82
N PRO A 75 7.39 10.10 15.59
CA PRO A 75 7.10 10.11 17.03
C PRO A 75 5.76 9.47 17.40
N LYS A 76 4.77 9.48 16.51
CA LYS A 76 3.46 8.83 16.69
C LYS A 76 3.53 7.33 16.91
N ARG A 77 4.66 6.68 16.60
CA ARG A 77 4.85 5.25 16.88
C ARG A 77 4.78 4.89 18.36
N LYS A 78 4.90 5.85 19.26
CA LYS A 78 4.68 5.62 20.70
C LYS A 78 3.23 5.22 20.98
N ASP A 79 2.29 5.83 20.29
CA ASP A 79 0.85 5.62 20.47
C ASP A 79 0.30 4.60 19.45
N TYR A 80 0.86 4.60 18.23
CA TYR A 80 0.46 3.77 17.09
C TYR A 80 1.65 2.94 16.58
N PRO A 81 2.02 1.86 17.28
CA PRO A 81 3.30 1.17 17.05
C PRO A 81 3.37 0.34 15.76
N PHE A 82 2.22 0.03 15.16
CA PHE A 82 2.16 -0.83 13.98
C PHE A 82 2.15 -0.02 12.69
N GLN A 83 3.02 -0.42 11.75
CA GLN A 83 2.94 0.05 10.37
C GLN A 83 1.84 -0.72 9.65
N MET A 84 0.84 -0.03 9.13
CA MET A 84 -0.21 -0.66 8.32
C MET A 84 0.06 -0.46 6.84
N ILE A 85 -0.01 -1.54 6.08
CA ILE A 85 0.06 -1.54 4.61
C ILE A 85 -1.25 -1.99 3.99
N GLY A 86 -1.61 -1.40 2.85
CA GLY A 86 -2.72 -1.84 2.02
C GLY A 86 -2.24 -2.79 0.92
N PHE A 87 -2.91 -3.91 0.68
CA PHE A 87 -2.55 -4.81 -0.40
C PHE A 87 -3.74 -5.07 -1.33
N HIS A 88 -3.45 -5.42 -2.58
CA HIS A 88 -4.47 -5.76 -3.56
C HIS A 88 -5.14 -7.09 -3.20
N TYR A 89 -6.45 -7.12 -3.29
CA TYR A 89 -7.27 -8.24 -2.89
C TYR A 89 -7.75 -9.05 -4.09
N LYS A 90 -7.72 -10.40 -3.97
CA LYS A 90 -8.04 -11.28 -5.11
C LYS A 90 -9.49 -11.18 -5.61
N ALA A 91 -10.42 -10.91 -4.69
CA ALA A 91 -11.86 -10.96 -4.96
C ALA A 91 -12.43 -9.66 -5.52
N ARG A 92 -11.61 -8.61 -5.64
CA ARG A 92 -12.07 -7.32 -6.16
C ARG A 92 -10.94 -6.53 -6.81
N THR A 93 -11.31 -5.58 -7.65
CA THR A 93 -10.38 -4.60 -8.24
C THR A 93 -10.64 -3.25 -7.56
N HIS A 94 -9.73 -2.85 -6.66
CA HIS A 94 -9.97 -1.72 -5.75
C HIS A 94 -11.33 -1.86 -5.05
N SER A 95 -12.28 -0.94 -5.22
CA SER A 95 -13.62 -1.01 -4.64
C SER A 95 -14.67 -1.70 -5.52
N SER A 96 -14.31 -2.10 -6.75
CA SER A 96 -15.23 -2.82 -7.63
C SER A 96 -15.49 -4.24 -7.12
N TYR A 97 -16.72 -4.72 -7.29
CA TYR A 97 -17.20 -6.02 -6.85
C TYR A 97 -17.33 -6.19 -5.32
N GLY A 98 -17.17 -5.11 -4.53
CA GLY A 98 -17.36 -5.14 -3.09
C GLY A 98 -18.79 -5.48 -2.61
N ASN A 99 -19.77 -5.45 -3.52
CA ASN A 99 -21.19 -5.79 -3.29
C ASN A 99 -21.57 -7.17 -3.83
N VAL A 100 -20.62 -8.00 -4.25
CA VAL A 100 -20.90 -9.34 -4.80
C VAL A 100 -20.73 -10.38 -3.70
N ASP A 101 -21.83 -10.88 -3.17
CA ASP A 101 -21.89 -11.75 -2.00
C ASP A 101 -21.04 -13.02 -2.13
N ILE A 102 -21.07 -13.68 -3.28
CA ILE A 102 -20.27 -14.89 -3.53
C ILE A 102 -18.74 -14.60 -3.44
N LEU A 103 -18.31 -13.42 -3.86
CA LEU A 103 -16.90 -13.03 -3.75
C LEU A 103 -16.53 -12.65 -2.31
N GLN A 104 -17.45 -12.02 -1.57
CA GLN A 104 -17.26 -11.73 -0.15
C GLN A 104 -17.19 -13.04 0.68
N ALA A 105 -18.05 -13.99 0.40
CA ALA A 105 -18.06 -15.29 1.07
C ALA A 105 -16.80 -16.12 0.78
N ALA A 106 -16.29 -16.07 -0.46
CA ALA A 106 -15.07 -16.75 -0.86
C ALA A 106 -13.79 -16.16 -0.26
N ASN A 107 -13.80 -14.86 0.04
CA ASN A 107 -12.64 -14.12 0.55
C ASN A 107 -13.11 -13.08 1.56
N ARG A 108 -12.89 -13.35 2.83
CA ARG A 108 -13.27 -12.44 3.92
C ARG A 108 -12.35 -11.22 3.98
N GLN A 109 -12.92 -10.06 4.33
CA GLN A 109 -12.14 -8.88 4.67
C GLN A 109 -11.55 -9.09 6.07
N GLU A 110 -10.24 -9.35 6.13
CA GLU A 110 -9.51 -9.64 7.38
C GLU A 110 -8.21 -8.84 7.39
N ILE A 111 -7.79 -8.37 8.56
CA ILE A 111 -6.46 -7.78 8.72
C ILE A 111 -5.45 -8.83 9.15
N TRP A 112 -4.29 -8.85 8.52
CA TRP A 112 -3.23 -9.80 8.83
C TRP A 112 -2.32 -9.26 9.93
N ILE A 113 -2.03 -10.12 10.90
CA ILE A 113 -1.13 -9.85 12.03
C ILE A 113 -0.14 -11.00 12.20
N ASN A 114 1.12 -10.66 12.54
CA ASN A 114 2.13 -11.69 12.82
C ASN A 114 1.81 -12.43 14.14
N PRO A 115 2.10 -13.75 14.24
CA PRO A 115 1.87 -14.52 15.47
C PRO A 115 2.54 -13.95 16.71
N ILE A 116 3.71 -13.34 16.59
CA ILE A 116 4.44 -12.70 17.71
C ILE A 116 3.63 -11.51 18.24
N ASP A 117 3.14 -10.66 17.35
CA ASP A 117 2.34 -9.49 17.71
C ASP A 117 0.97 -9.88 18.25
N ALA A 118 0.33 -10.89 17.63
CA ALA A 118 -0.95 -11.43 18.07
C ALA A 118 -0.85 -11.96 19.51
N GLN A 119 0.20 -12.72 19.82
CA GLN A 119 0.47 -13.22 21.16
C GLN A 119 0.69 -12.08 22.16
N ALA A 120 1.50 -11.08 21.82
CA ALA A 120 1.77 -9.93 22.68
C ALA A 120 0.51 -9.09 22.98
N LYS A 121 -0.47 -9.11 22.08
CA LYS A 121 -1.76 -8.39 22.20
C LYS A 121 -2.90 -9.28 22.68
N ASN A 122 -2.66 -10.56 23.02
CA ASN A 122 -3.67 -11.56 23.39
C ASN A 122 -4.79 -11.72 22.32
N ILE A 123 -4.42 -11.62 21.05
CA ILE A 123 -5.30 -11.78 19.89
C ILE A 123 -5.22 -13.24 19.42
N GLN A 124 -6.38 -13.87 19.17
CA GLN A 124 -6.50 -15.22 18.64
C GLN A 124 -6.98 -15.17 17.19
N ASP A 125 -6.50 -16.06 16.34
CA ASP A 125 -6.87 -16.13 14.92
C ASP A 125 -8.40 -16.09 14.72
N GLY A 126 -8.88 -15.19 13.89
CA GLY A 126 -10.29 -14.96 13.62
C GLY A 126 -11.04 -14.11 14.64
N SER A 127 -10.35 -13.52 15.63
CA SER A 127 -10.99 -12.62 16.60
C SER A 127 -11.44 -11.33 15.93
N MET A 128 -12.49 -10.72 16.47
CA MET A 128 -12.79 -9.33 16.16
C MET A 128 -11.85 -8.43 16.94
N ILE A 129 -11.20 -7.51 16.24
CA ILE A 129 -10.26 -6.57 16.82
C ILE A 129 -10.60 -5.13 16.43
N ARG A 130 -10.14 -4.21 17.23
CA ARG A 130 -10.16 -2.78 17.01
C ARG A 130 -8.81 -2.36 16.42
N VAL A 131 -8.84 -1.67 15.29
CA VAL A 131 -7.68 -1.04 14.65
C VAL A 131 -7.95 0.45 14.54
N PHE A 132 -7.09 1.29 15.05
CA PHE A 132 -7.38 2.72 15.15
C PHE A 132 -6.13 3.60 15.12
N ASN A 133 -6.35 4.85 14.80
CA ASN A 133 -5.41 5.96 14.94
C ASN A 133 -6.21 7.28 15.07
N GLU A 134 -5.53 8.41 14.94
CA GLU A 134 -6.14 9.74 15.01
C GLU A 134 -7.17 10.01 13.88
N ASN A 135 -7.13 9.25 12.78
CA ASN A 135 -8.05 9.45 11.65
C ASN A 135 -9.37 8.70 11.83
N GLY A 136 -9.38 7.60 12.59
CA GLY A 136 -10.59 6.83 12.81
C GLY A 136 -10.37 5.46 13.43
N GLU A 137 -11.44 4.66 13.40
CA GLU A 137 -11.50 3.32 13.96
C GLU A 137 -12.16 2.33 12.98
N VAL A 138 -11.57 1.15 12.88
CA VAL A 138 -12.11 0.01 12.14
C VAL A 138 -12.25 -1.18 13.08
N ARG A 139 -13.39 -1.86 13.05
CA ARG A 139 -13.58 -3.17 13.71
C ARG A 139 -13.65 -4.26 12.65
N ILE A 140 -12.72 -5.20 12.72
CA ILE A 140 -12.50 -6.18 11.67
C ILE A 140 -11.99 -7.49 12.25
N ALA A 141 -12.31 -8.62 11.60
CA ALA A 141 -11.71 -9.88 11.96
C ALA A 141 -10.20 -9.87 11.61
N ASP A 142 -9.40 -10.46 12.48
CA ASP A 142 -7.99 -10.67 12.21
C ASP A 142 -7.71 -12.00 11.50
N LYS A 143 -6.53 -12.11 10.96
CA LYS A 143 -5.90 -13.35 10.50
C LYS A 143 -4.47 -13.43 11.01
N VAL A 144 -4.23 -14.30 11.95
CA VAL A 144 -2.87 -14.57 12.45
C VAL A 144 -2.08 -15.36 11.40
N THR A 145 -1.00 -14.79 10.91
CA THR A 145 -0.21 -15.43 9.84
C THR A 145 1.26 -15.00 9.86
N PRO A 146 2.22 -15.94 9.67
CA PRO A 146 3.63 -15.61 9.55
C PRO A 146 4.00 -14.97 8.19
N ARG A 147 3.03 -14.75 7.31
CA ARG A 147 3.24 -14.13 5.99
C ARG A 147 3.45 -12.62 6.06
N ILE A 148 3.23 -12.01 7.21
CA ILE A 148 3.53 -10.61 7.50
C ILE A 148 4.61 -10.55 8.60
N MET A 149 5.51 -9.58 8.51
CA MET A 149 6.58 -9.43 9.51
C MET A 149 6.05 -8.81 10.80
N PRO A 150 6.70 -9.06 11.96
CA PRO A 150 6.34 -8.40 13.21
C PRO A 150 6.39 -6.88 13.10
N GLY A 151 5.48 -6.21 13.81
CA GLY A 151 5.34 -4.74 13.79
C GLY A 151 4.62 -4.18 12.56
N VAL A 152 4.17 -5.05 11.65
CA VAL A 152 3.44 -4.66 10.44
C VAL A 152 2.07 -5.34 10.40
N LEU A 153 1.04 -4.58 10.11
CA LEU A 153 -0.31 -5.07 9.81
C LEU A 153 -0.59 -4.93 8.31
N ALA A 154 -1.35 -5.87 7.73
CA ALA A 154 -1.73 -5.78 6.33
C ALA A 154 -3.25 -5.88 6.19
N MET A 155 -3.87 -4.84 5.62
CA MET A 155 -5.32 -4.77 5.39
C MET A 155 -5.60 -4.74 3.90
N PRO A 156 -6.50 -5.63 3.36
CA PRO A 156 -6.87 -5.59 1.96
C PRO A 156 -7.55 -4.27 1.60
N GLN A 157 -7.05 -3.57 0.59
CA GLN A 157 -7.63 -2.31 0.14
C GLN A 157 -8.95 -2.50 -0.62
N GLY A 158 -9.75 -1.43 -0.71
CA GLY A 158 -10.96 -1.36 -1.52
C GLY A 158 -12.22 -1.92 -0.86
N ALA A 159 -12.21 -2.26 0.42
CA ALA A 159 -13.44 -2.55 1.14
C ALA A 159 -14.31 -1.28 1.26
N TRP A 160 -15.63 -1.46 1.19
CA TRP A 160 -16.56 -0.36 1.34
C TRP A 160 -16.69 0.03 2.80
N HIS A 161 -16.69 1.33 3.05
CA HIS A 161 -16.94 1.89 4.38
C HIS A 161 -18.36 1.56 4.85
N LYS A 162 -18.49 1.06 6.07
CA LYS A 162 -19.76 0.69 6.70
C LYS A 162 -19.78 1.19 8.15
N ALA A 163 -20.03 2.48 8.31
CA ALA A 163 -20.15 3.11 9.62
C ALA A 163 -21.54 3.68 9.84
N ASN A 164 -21.95 3.75 11.09
CA ASN A 164 -23.12 4.52 11.49
C ASN A 164 -22.73 6.00 11.61
N MET A 165 -22.91 6.76 10.55
CA MET A 165 -22.51 8.17 10.48
C MET A 165 -23.26 9.09 11.46
N ASN A 166 -24.41 8.65 11.97
CA ASN A 166 -25.18 9.35 13.00
C ASN A 166 -24.90 8.82 14.42
N GLY A 167 -24.01 7.86 14.56
CA GLY A 167 -23.65 7.21 15.82
C GLY A 167 -22.16 7.31 16.13
N ASP A 168 -21.55 6.16 16.36
CA ASP A 168 -20.16 6.01 16.80
C ASP A 168 -19.12 6.23 15.70
N GLN A 169 -19.54 6.29 14.43
CA GLN A 169 -18.71 6.47 13.24
C GLN A 169 -17.65 5.37 13.04
N ILE A 170 -17.76 4.25 13.74
CA ILE A 170 -16.85 3.11 13.64
C ILE A 170 -17.10 2.36 12.34
N ASP A 171 -16.06 2.11 11.56
CA ASP A 171 -16.17 1.34 10.33
C ASP A 171 -16.14 -0.18 10.61
N HIS A 172 -17.20 -0.87 10.24
CA HIS A 172 -17.33 -2.33 10.27
C HIS A 172 -17.12 -2.98 8.88
N GLY A 173 -16.80 -2.18 7.87
CA GLY A 173 -16.54 -2.66 6.50
C GLY A 173 -15.09 -3.04 6.25
N GLY A 174 -14.17 -2.58 7.09
CA GLY A 174 -12.76 -2.77 6.90
C GLY A 174 -12.17 -1.88 5.81
N CYS A 175 -12.68 -0.65 5.66
CA CYS A 175 -12.18 0.32 4.70
C CYS A 175 -10.85 0.92 5.19
N ILE A 176 -9.75 0.62 4.50
CA ILE A 176 -8.43 1.13 4.89
C ILE A 176 -8.36 2.66 4.92
N ASN A 177 -9.16 3.33 4.09
CA ASN A 177 -9.17 4.80 4.03
C ASN A 177 -9.68 5.46 5.32
N THR A 178 -10.38 4.73 6.19
CA THR A 178 -10.75 5.19 7.54
C THR A 178 -9.52 5.53 8.39
N LEU A 179 -8.39 4.88 8.12
CA LEU A 179 -7.15 4.97 8.90
C LEU A 179 -6.04 5.70 8.14
N THR A 180 -6.26 6.12 6.89
CA THR A 180 -5.24 6.81 6.11
C THR A 180 -5.28 8.31 6.32
N THR A 181 -4.11 8.95 6.30
CA THR A 181 -4.03 10.41 6.31
C THR A 181 -4.55 11.00 5.01
N HIS A 182 -5.05 12.25 5.07
CA HIS A 182 -5.40 13.03 3.89
C HIS A 182 -4.18 13.74 3.25
N ARG A 183 -3.01 13.65 3.88
CA ARG A 183 -1.77 14.23 3.35
C ARG A 183 -1.32 13.46 2.11
N PRO A 184 -1.25 14.09 0.93
CA PRO A 184 -0.79 13.43 -0.29
C PRO A 184 0.73 13.22 -0.29
N SER A 185 1.21 12.25 -1.07
CA SER A 185 2.65 12.12 -1.29
C SER A 185 3.24 13.34 -2.00
N PRO A 186 4.49 13.75 -1.71
CA PRO A 186 5.04 15.02 -2.16
C PRO A 186 5.01 15.21 -3.68
N LEU A 187 5.46 14.22 -4.44
CA LEU A 187 5.62 14.31 -5.89
C LEU A 187 4.35 13.90 -6.65
N ALA A 188 3.86 12.69 -6.39
CA ALA A 188 2.75 12.11 -7.15
C ALA A 188 1.38 12.58 -6.68
N LYS A 189 1.29 13.25 -5.53
CA LYS A 189 0.04 13.66 -4.88
C LYS A 189 -0.96 12.52 -4.68
N GLY A 190 -0.43 11.30 -4.55
CA GLY A 190 -1.21 10.09 -4.33
C GLY A 190 -1.47 9.81 -2.85
N ASN A 191 -2.48 8.96 -2.59
CA ASN A 191 -2.80 8.53 -1.23
C ASN A 191 -1.73 7.57 -0.68
N PRO A 192 -1.16 7.82 0.51
CA PRO A 192 -0.12 7.01 1.12
C PRO A 192 -0.69 5.77 1.83
N GLN A 193 -1.35 4.87 1.12
CA GLN A 193 -1.99 3.66 1.69
C GLN A 193 -1.03 2.69 2.40
N HIS A 194 0.28 2.84 2.19
CA HIS A 194 1.28 1.93 2.73
C HIS A 194 2.12 2.57 3.84
N SER A 195 1.79 3.78 4.25
CA SER A 195 2.51 4.56 5.28
C SER A 195 1.54 5.07 6.33
N ASN A 196 0.88 4.15 7.03
CA ASN A 196 -0.06 4.48 8.10
C ASN A 196 0.40 3.85 9.40
N LEU A 197 0.35 4.61 10.48
CA LEU A 197 0.59 4.12 11.82
C LEU A 197 -0.75 3.85 12.51
N VAL A 198 -0.85 2.70 13.16
CA VAL A 198 -2.08 2.28 13.84
C VAL A 198 -1.77 1.57 15.15
N GLN A 199 -2.75 1.54 16.03
CA GLN A 199 -2.80 0.68 17.20
C GLN A 199 -3.81 -0.45 16.95
N VAL A 200 -3.60 -1.60 17.62
CA VAL A 200 -4.52 -2.74 17.58
C VAL A 200 -4.83 -3.22 18.99
N GLU A 201 -6.10 -3.53 19.22
CA GLU A 201 -6.61 -4.04 20.49
C GLU A 201 -7.63 -5.14 20.23
N ARG A 202 -7.66 -6.11 21.13
CA ARG A 202 -8.72 -7.12 21.17
C ARG A 202 -10.01 -6.45 21.66
N LEU A 203 -11.16 -6.82 21.05
CA LEU A 203 -12.50 -6.46 21.52
C LEU A 203 -13.02 -7.42 22.57
#